data_d331c10b2d5f3603e6d246805bf60ecc
#
_entry.id   d331c10b2d5f3603e6d246805bf60ecc
#
_cell.length_a   1.000
_cell.length_b   1.000
_cell.length_c   1.000
_cell.angle_alpha   90.00
_cell.angle_beta   90.00
_cell.angle_gamma   90.00
#
_symmetry.space_group_name_H-M   'P 1'
#
loop_
_entity.id
_entity.type
_entity.pdbx_description
1 polymer ?
#
loop_
_entity_poly.entity_id
_entity_poly.type
_entity_poly.pdbx_seq_one_letter_code
_entity_poly.pdbx_strand_id
1 'polypeptide(L)'
;AGYICFEDTPKASAKEALDGLRNFGVTVKVLTGDNEPAARAVCRATGFDDIKVLSGDEIREMSDDELIKKVEECNLFVKLSPDDKSRIVTSLQRNKHTVGFMGDGINDAAALHAADVGISFKDATDIAKESADIIMLENDLNVLRDGIIEGRKSYVNMMKYLKGQTSSNFGNMISQMIGAIWIPFIPMQALQIILLDIITDVSCSMIPFDSVDERNIMQPLDFSVKQIRSFMFAFGPLSSCIDMITFAFLMYFISPLMVVNMNSTGDTINWAFQSGMFNWNWAET
;
A
#
# COMPACT_ATOMS: atom_id res chain seq x y z
N ALA A 1 52.78 21.31 18.26
CA ALA A 1 51.32 21.18 18.12
C ALA A 1 51.05 20.85 16.66
N GLY A 2 50.24 19.83 16.42
CA GLY A 2 49.82 19.42 15.08
C GLY A 2 48.28 19.27 15.07
N TYR A 3 47.71 19.26 13.90
CA TYR A 3 46.27 18.99 13.67
C TYR A 3 46.14 17.58 13.10
N ILE A 4 45.14 16.83 13.58
CA ILE A 4 44.72 15.57 12.99
C ILE A 4 43.39 15.87 12.25
N CYS A 5 43.42 15.70 10.91
CA CYS A 5 42.23 15.84 10.09
C CYS A 5 41.67 14.45 9.81
N PHE A 6 40.39 14.30 10.02
CA PHE A 6 39.61 13.12 9.61
C PHE A 6 38.81 13.52 8.36
N GLU A 7 38.88 12.71 7.32
CA GLU A 7 38.05 12.85 6.14
C GLU A 7 36.93 11.81 6.23
N ASP A 8 35.68 12.29 6.27
CA ASP A 8 34.50 11.42 6.20
C ASP A 8 34.19 11.19 4.72
N THR A 9 34.57 10.03 4.24
CA THR A 9 34.38 9.66 2.82
C THR A 9 33.07 8.89 2.66
N PRO A 10 32.17 9.36 1.79
CA PRO A 10 30.95 8.62 1.50
C PRO A 10 31.29 7.27 0.85
N LYS A 11 30.42 6.26 1.07
CA LYS A 11 30.56 4.95 0.45
C LYS A 11 30.54 5.07 -1.08
N ALA A 12 31.38 4.28 -1.76
CA ALA A 12 31.47 4.29 -3.22
C ALA A 12 30.12 3.98 -3.91
N SER A 13 29.27 3.14 -3.28
CA SER A 13 27.94 2.80 -3.78
C SER A 13 26.89 3.90 -3.57
N ALA A 14 27.17 4.92 -2.75
CA ALA A 14 26.16 5.93 -2.38
C ALA A 14 25.68 6.73 -3.59
N LYS A 15 26.59 7.12 -4.49
CA LYS A 15 26.21 7.89 -5.68
C LYS A 15 25.29 7.09 -6.60
N GLU A 16 25.64 5.84 -6.90
CA GLU A 16 24.84 4.96 -7.76
C GLU A 16 23.45 4.70 -7.16
N ALA A 17 23.39 4.45 -5.86
CA ALA A 17 22.12 4.22 -5.16
C ALA A 17 21.23 5.47 -5.17
N LEU A 18 21.80 6.66 -4.95
CA LEU A 18 21.06 7.93 -4.99
C LEU A 18 20.53 8.25 -6.40
N ASP A 19 21.33 8.01 -7.44
CA ASP A 19 20.89 8.16 -8.82
C ASP A 19 19.78 7.14 -9.15
N GLY A 20 19.92 5.91 -8.66
CA GLY A 20 18.86 4.90 -8.75
C GLY A 20 17.56 5.36 -8.10
N LEU A 21 17.59 5.89 -6.88
CA LEU A 21 16.40 6.41 -6.19
C LEU A 21 15.74 7.57 -6.96
N ARG A 22 16.53 8.48 -7.50
CA ARG A 22 16.01 9.59 -8.33
C ARG A 22 15.31 9.09 -9.59
N ASN A 23 15.82 8.05 -10.24
CA ASN A 23 15.19 7.43 -11.40
C ASN A 23 13.81 6.84 -11.09
N PHE A 24 13.60 6.43 -9.84
CA PHE A 24 12.29 5.98 -9.33
C PHE A 24 11.43 7.12 -8.76
N GLY A 25 11.78 8.39 -9.03
CA GLY A 25 11.02 9.55 -8.59
C GLY A 25 11.09 9.81 -7.09
N VAL A 26 12.13 9.32 -6.40
CA VAL A 26 12.35 9.60 -4.97
C VAL A 26 13.25 10.84 -4.86
N THR A 27 12.73 11.87 -4.20
CA THR A 27 13.50 13.07 -3.87
C THR A 27 14.28 12.83 -2.58
N VAL A 28 15.60 12.91 -2.65
CA VAL A 28 16.46 12.72 -1.48
C VAL A 28 16.86 14.07 -0.90
N LYS A 29 16.70 14.21 0.41
CA LYS A 29 17.09 15.36 1.21
C LYS A 29 18.03 14.92 2.31
N VAL A 30 19.05 15.73 2.61
CA VAL A 30 20.08 15.42 3.62
C VAL A 30 19.86 16.29 4.84
N LEU A 31 19.68 15.65 6.00
CA LEU A 31 19.45 16.27 7.30
C LEU A 31 20.61 15.92 8.23
N THR A 32 21.42 16.91 8.62
CA THR A 32 22.59 16.67 9.47
C THR A 32 22.75 17.69 10.59
N GLY A 33 23.33 17.27 11.70
CA GLY A 33 23.78 18.17 12.76
C GLY A 33 25.10 18.89 12.45
N ASP A 34 25.80 18.49 11.38
CA ASP A 34 27.11 19.02 11.00
C ASP A 34 27.02 20.44 10.47
N ASN A 35 28.18 21.08 10.33
CA ASN A 35 28.29 22.37 9.72
C ASN A 35 28.19 22.33 8.19
N GLU A 36 27.81 23.45 7.58
CA GLU A 36 27.56 23.54 6.15
C GLU A 36 28.77 23.14 5.27
N PRO A 37 30.04 23.53 5.53
CA PRO A 37 31.16 23.14 4.69
C PRO A 37 31.37 21.64 4.61
N ALA A 38 31.26 20.93 5.73
CA ALA A 38 31.42 19.48 5.79
C ALA A 38 30.26 18.79 5.05
N ALA A 39 29.04 19.16 5.33
CA ALA A 39 27.83 18.60 4.70
C ALA A 39 27.83 18.84 3.17
N ARG A 40 28.25 20.03 2.70
CA ARG A 40 28.37 20.32 1.26
C ARG A 40 29.44 19.44 0.58
N ALA A 41 30.56 19.15 1.24
CA ALA A 41 31.62 18.30 0.70
C ALA A 41 31.07 16.87 0.47
N VAL A 42 30.37 16.30 1.44
CA VAL A 42 29.75 14.98 1.34
C VAL A 42 28.67 14.96 0.23
N CYS A 43 27.80 15.97 0.18
CA CYS A 43 26.75 16.06 -0.85
C CYS A 43 27.33 16.13 -2.27
N ARG A 44 28.41 16.91 -2.48
CA ARG A 44 29.09 16.96 -3.79
C ARG A 44 29.72 15.62 -4.17
N ALA A 45 30.35 14.95 -3.22
CA ALA A 45 30.95 13.63 -3.45
C ALA A 45 29.91 12.56 -3.81
N THR A 46 28.67 12.73 -3.34
CA THR A 46 27.52 11.83 -3.61
C THR A 46 26.65 12.24 -4.80
N GLY A 47 27.03 13.31 -5.55
CA GLY A 47 26.38 13.69 -6.81
C GLY A 47 25.18 14.62 -6.64
N PHE A 48 25.17 15.46 -5.60
CA PHE A 48 24.24 16.60 -5.53
C PHE A 48 24.86 17.81 -6.23
N ASP A 49 24.31 18.22 -7.37
CA ASP A 49 24.83 19.34 -8.17
C ASP A 49 24.24 20.69 -7.73
N ASP A 50 22.93 20.76 -7.44
CA ASP A 50 22.25 22.00 -6.99
C ASP A 50 21.95 21.90 -5.49
N ILE A 51 22.90 22.35 -4.66
CA ILE A 51 22.78 22.29 -3.20
C ILE A 51 22.20 23.59 -2.66
N LYS A 52 20.92 23.54 -2.28
CA LYS A 52 20.22 24.59 -1.56
C LYS A 52 20.18 24.25 -0.08
N VAL A 53 20.81 25.10 0.72
CA VAL A 53 21.00 24.86 2.15
C VAL A 53 19.99 25.66 2.99
N LEU A 54 19.55 25.06 4.07
CA LEU A 54 18.82 25.71 5.13
C LEU A 54 19.42 25.30 6.48
N SER A 55 19.70 26.26 7.34
CA SER A 55 20.31 26.01 8.65
C SER A 55 19.26 25.83 9.74
N GLY A 56 19.62 25.08 10.81
CA GLY A 56 18.77 24.92 11.98
C GLY A 56 18.45 26.24 12.67
N ASP A 57 19.38 27.22 12.62
CA ASP A 57 19.16 28.56 13.18
C ASP A 57 18.02 29.27 12.45
N GLU A 58 18.02 29.25 11.11
CA GLU A 58 16.94 29.83 10.28
C GLU A 58 15.61 29.08 10.49
N ILE A 59 15.64 27.75 10.61
CA ILE A 59 14.44 26.93 10.85
C ILE A 59 13.76 27.32 12.15
N ARG A 60 14.52 27.59 13.21
CA ARG A 60 13.96 27.98 14.52
C ARG A 60 13.32 29.36 14.51
N GLU A 61 13.78 30.26 13.65
CA GLU A 61 13.21 31.61 13.49
C GLU A 61 11.97 31.63 12.58
N MET A 62 11.80 30.61 11.70
CA MET A 62 10.67 30.51 10.77
C MET A 62 9.40 30.02 11.44
N SER A 63 8.27 30.57 10.98
CA SER A 63 6.96 29.98 11.24
C SER A 63 6.77 28.64 10.50
N ASP A 64 5.82 27.82 10.94
CA ASP A 64 5.55 26.54 10.28
C ASP A 64 5.11 26.71 8.82
N ASP A 65 4.32 27.75 8.51
CA ASP A 65 3.85 28.02 7.15
C ASP A 65 4.98 28.45 6.20
N GLU A 66 5.99 29.11 6.70
CA GLU A 66 7.20 29.47 5.95
C GLU A 66 8.08 28.25 5.75
N LEU A 67 8.25 27.43 6.80
CA LEU A 67 9.03 26.20 6.73
C LEU A 67 8.45 25.22 5.71
N ILE A 68 7.12 25.04 5.68
CA ILE A 68 6.42 24.18 4.71
C ILE A 68 6.79 24.54 3.26
N LYS A 69 6.96 25.82 2.94
CA LYS A 69 7.40 26.26 1.60
C LYS A 69 8.89 26.03 1.38
N LYS A 70 9.70 26.35 2.41
CA LYS A 70 11.15 26.29 2.30
C LYS A 70 11.69 24.86 2.21
N VAL A 71 11.05 23.88 2.87
CA VAL A 71 11.48 22.47 2.80
C VAL A 71 11.38 21.89 1.39
N GLU A 72 10.51 22.41 0.53
CA GLU A 72 10.44 21.99 -0.89
C GLU A 72 11.66 22.42 -1.69
N GLU A 73 12.08 23.66 -1.47
CA GLU A 73 13.17 24.28 -2.23
C GLU A 73 14.55 23.74 -1.85
N CYS A 74 14.72 23.38 -0.56
CA CYS A 74 16.03 22.99 -0.01
C CYS A 74 16.22 21.47 -0.05
N ASN A 75 17.47 21.03 -0.25
CA ASN A 75 17.86 19.63 -0.27
C ASN A 75 18.94 19.26 0.75
N LEU A 76 19.55 20.27 1.39
CA LEU A 76 20.54 20.09 2.45
C LEU A 76 20.15 20.94 3.67
N PHE A 77 20.02 20.27 4.82
CA PHE A 77 19.67 20.92 6.10
C PHE A 77 20.81 20.65 7.09
N VAL A 78 21.36 21.74 7.65
CA VAL A 78 22.60 21.70 8.45
C VAL A 78 22.39 22.24 9.85
N LYS A 79 23.27 21.90 10.80
CA LYS A 79 23.23 22.32 12.22
C LYS A 79 21.86 22.04 12.87
N LEU A 80 21.26 20.91 12.55
CA LEU A 80 19.95 20.53 13.06
C LEU A 80 20.03 19.96 14.46
N SER A 81 19.10 20.38 15.29
CA SER A 81 18.75 19.67 16.54
C SER A 81 17.81 18.48 16.23
N PRO A 82 17.60 17.54 17.16
CA PRO A 82 16.62 16.46 17.02
C PRO A 82 15.22 16.96 16.69
N ASP A 83 14.79 18.05 17.35
CA ASP A 83 13.47 18.66 17.13
C ASP A 83 13.34 19.29 15.73
N ASP A 84 14.41 19.92 15.22
CA ASP A 84 14.42 20.48 13.87
C ASP A 84 14.22 19.38 12.81
N LYS A 85 14.82 18.20 12.98
CA LYS A 85 14.66 17.05 12.07
C LYS A 85 13.20 16.59 12.02
N SER A 86 12.58 16.40 13.18
CA SER A 86 11.16 16.01 13.28
C SER A 86 10.23 17.07 12.66
N ARG A 87 10.54 18.36 12.88
CA ARG A 87 9.79 19.48 12.32
C ARG A 87 9.87 19.54 10.79
N ILE A 88 11.04 19.26 10.20
CA ILE A 88 11.22 19.16 8.73
C ILE A 88 10.38 18.00 8.18
N VAL A 89 10.46 16.81 8.78
CA VAL A 89 9.68 15.63 8.38
C VAL A 89 8.18 15.96 8.39
N THR A 90 7.67 16.50 9.48
CA THR A 90 6.25 16.91 9.60
C THR A 90 5.86 17.98 8.57
N SER A 91 6.75 18.89 8.23
CA SER A 91 6.49 19.93 7.22
C SER A 91 6.37 19.34 5.81
N LEU A 92 7.19 18.33 5.48
CA LEU A 92 7.09 17.60 4.22
C LEU A 92 5.79 16.77 4.12
N GLN A 93 5.36 16.14 5.23
CA GLN A 93 4.08 15.43 5.30
C GLN A 93 2.88 16.37 5.11
N ARG A 94 2.93 17.59 5.66
CA ARG A 94 1.89 18.62 5.45
C ARG A 94 1.79 19.03 3.98
N ASN A 95 2.86 18.94 3.21
CA ASN A 95 2.87 19.10 1.75
C ASN A 95 2.34 17.87 0.99
N LYS A 96 1.80 16.88 1.72
CA LYS A 96 1.25 15.62 1.16
C LYS A 96 2.30 14.69 0.53
N HIS A 97 3.56 14.81 0.93
CA HIS A 97 4.57 13.83 0.60
C HIS A 97 4.53 12.65 1.57
N THR A 98 4.77 11.46 1.05
CA THR A 98 5.11 10.31 1.87
C THR A 98 6.60 10.37 2.19
N VAL A 99 6.95 10.48 3.45
CA VAL A 99 8.30 10.73 3.93
C VAL A 99 8.88 9.48 4.56
N GLY A 100 9.94 8.93 3.96
CA GLY A 100 10.83 7.98 4.61
C GLY A 100 11.96 8.73 5.30
N PHE A 101 12.25 8.45 6.55
CA PHE A 101 13.39 9.00 7.27
C PHE A 101 14.37 7.89 7.65
N MET A 102 15.65 8.12 7.39
CA MET A 102 16.71 7.17 7.70
C MET A 102 17.66 7.78 8.73
N GLY A 103 17.90 7.04 9.82
CA GLY A 103 18.79 7.48 10.90
C GLY A 103 19.32 6.32 11.73
N ASP A 104 20.47 6.53 12.37
CA ASP A 104 21.17 5.52 13.19
C ASP A 104 21.44 5.97 14.63
N GLY A 105 21.28 7.27 14.89
CA GLY A 105 21.59 7.91 16.18
C GLY A 105 20.37 8.06 17.10
N ILE A 106 20.65 8.26 18.38
CA ILE A 106 19.65 8.62 19.40
C ILE A 106 18.92 9.92 19.01
N ASN A 107 19.63 10.84 18.38
CA ASN A 107 19.12 12.14 17.96
C ASN A 107 18.11 12.05 16.78
N ASP A 108 17.99 10.87 16.17
CA ASP A 108 17.11 10.61 15.05
C ASP A 108 15.77 9.99 15.46
N ALA A 109 15.66 9.50 16.70
CA ALA A 109 14.49 8.77 17.19
C ALA A 109 13.17 9.53 16.99
N ALA A 110 13.14 10.83 17.30
CA ALA A 110 11.94 11.65 17.12
C ALA A 110 11.53 11.80 15.64
N ALA A 111 12.51 11.95 14.76
CA ALA A 111 12.27 12.05 13.30
C ALA A 111 11.91 10.69 12.67
N LEU A 112 12.53 9.59 13.14
CA LEU A 112 12.17 8.22 12.75
C LEU A 112 10.71 7.91 13.07
N HIS A 113 10.28 8.25 14.30
CA HIS A 113 8.89 8.03 14.72
C HIS A 113 7.88 8.97 14.04
N ALA A 114 8.30 10.18 13.66
CA ALA A 114 7.43 11.15 12.98
C ALA A 114 7.24 10.86 11.49
N ALA A 115 8.16 10.12 10.87
CA ALA A 115 8.10 9.78 9.45
C ALA A 115 6.97 8.80 9.13
N ASP A 116 6.54 8.74 7.87
CA ASP A 116 5.59 7.71 7.42
C ASP A 116 6.25 6.32 7.37
N VAL A 117 7.58 6.30 7.18
CA VAL A 117 8.41 5.09 7.29
C VAL A 117 9.74 5.46 7.93
N GLY A 118 9.96 5.06 9.17
CA GLY A 118 11.24 5.16 9.85
C GLY A 118 12.15 3.99 9.47
N ILE A 119 13.39 4.27 9.06
CA ILE A 119 14.36 3.27 8.62
C ILE A 119 15.62 3.40 9.45
N SER A 120 16.10 2.30 10.01
CA SER A 120 17.35 2.25 10.75
C SER A 120 18.24 1.10 10.27
N PHE A 121 19.43 1.00 10.83
CA PHE A 121 20.42 -0.01 10.47
C PHE A 121 20.63 -1.01 11.60
N LYS A 122 21.12 -2.20 11.26
CA LYS A 122 21.47 -3.24 12.24
C LYS A 122 22.47 -2.74 13.30
N ASP A 123 23.42 -1.90 12.87
CA ASP A 123 24.47 -1.37 13.73
C ASP A 123 24.11 -0.04 14.40
N ALA A 124 22.87 0.43 14.24
CA ALA A 124 22.35 1.63 14.88
C ALA A 124 22.14 1.44 16.39
N THR A 125 21.91 2.55 17.09
CA THR A 125 21.59 2.53 18.53
C THR A 125 20.25 1.84 18.78
N ASP A 126 20.08 1.22 19.96
CA ASP A 126 18.85 0.50 20.30
C ASP A 126 17.62 1.41 20.25
N ILE A 127 17.77 2.67 20.67
CA ILE A 127 16.70 3.68 20.61
C ILE A 127 16.29 3.98 19.16
N ALA A 128 17.25 4.10 18.25
CA ALA A 128 16.94 4.30 16.82
C ALA A 128 16.22 3.09 16.22
N LYS A 129 16.63 1.86 16.59
CA LYS A 129 15.97 0.63 16.16
C LYS A 129 14.55 0.49 16.67
N GLU A 130 14.30 0.85 17.94
CA GLU A 130 12.96 0.83 18.53
C GLU A 130 12.02 1.88 17.91
N SER A 131 12.60 2.98 17.41
CA SER A 131 11.84 4.07 16.78
C SER A 131 11.61 3.88 15.29
N ALA A 132 12.23 2.87 14.67
CA ALA A 132 12.16 2.60 13.25
C ALA A 132 11.14 1.50 12.92
N ASP A 133 10.44 1.65 11.79
CA ASP A 133 9.52 0.63 11.26
C ASP A 133 10.29 -0.50 10.54
N ILE A 134 11.44 -0.16 9.95
CA ILE A 134 12.26 -1.07 9.15
C ILE A 134 13.70 -1.02 9.65
N ILE A 135 14.31 -2.18 9.84
CA ILE A 135 15.74 -2.30 10.15
C ILE A 135 16.44 -2.95 8.98
N MET A 136 17.34 -2.19 8.34
CA MET A 136 18.19 -2.71 7.26
C MET A 136 19.30 -3.57 7.85
N LEU A 137 19.43 -4.80 7.37
CA LEU A 137 20.46 -5.73 7.84
C LEU A 137 21.82 -5.44 7.23
N GLU A 138 21.85 -4.80 6.06
CA GLU A 138 23.04 -4.37 5.37
C GLU A 138 23.06 -2.84 5.31
N ASN A 139 24.23 -2.26 5.57
CA ASN A 139 24.40 -0.82 5.54
C ASN A 139 24.79 -0.38 4.11
N ASP A 140 23.87 -0.61 3.14
CA ASP A 140 23.99 -0.22 1.74
C ASP A 140 22.69 0.40 1.23
N LEU A 141 22.77 1.59 0.63
CA LEU A 141 21.62 2.31 0.05
C LEU A 141 21.00 1.59 -1.16
N ASN A 142 21.71 0.65 -1.80
CA ASN A 142 21.13 -0.19 -2.84
C ASN A 142 20.02 -1.08 -2.28
N VAL A 143 20.17 -1.56 -1.05
CA VAL A 143 19.12 -2.35 -0.36
C VAL A 143 17.85 -1.51 -0.15
N LEU A 144 17.99 -0.22 0.16
CA LEU A 144 16.87 0.70 0.25
C LEU A 144 16.15 0.85 -1.10
N ARG A 145 16.91 1.05 -2.18
CA ARG A 145 16.35 1.13 -3.55
C ARG A 145 15.55 -0.13 -3.88
N ASP A 146 16.12 -1.30 -3.63
CA ASP A 146 15.48 -2.58 -3.90
C ASP A 146 14.23 -2.78 -3.02
N GLY A 147 14.29 -2.35 -1.76
CA GLY A 147 13.15 -2.33 -0.85
C GLY A 147 11.99 -1.45 -1.35
N ILE A 148 12.29 -0.28 -1.92
CA ILE A 148 11.27 0.60 -2.52
C ILE A 148 10.64 -0.06 -3.75
N ILE A 149 11.43 -0.72 -4.60
CA ILE A 149 10.93 -1.44 -5.77
C ILE A 149 9.98 -2.57 -5.35
N GLU A 150 10.40 -3.40 -4.40
CA GLU A 150 9.57 -4.50 -3.90
C GLU A 150 8.32 -4.01 -3.15
N GLY A 151 8.43 -2.93 -2.38
CA GLY A 151 7.28 -2.27 -1.75
C GLY A 151 6.25 -1.78 -2.78
N ARG A 152 6.70 -1.18 -3.88
CA ARG A 152 5.81 -0.74 -4.98
C ARG A 152 5.15 -1.91 -5.70
N LYS A 153 5.88 -3.01 -5.95
CA LYS A 153 5.29 -4.24 -6.51
C LYS A 153 4.21 -4.81 -5.61
N SER A 154 4.51 -4.93 -4.31
CA SER A 154 3.58 -5.41 -3.30
C SER A 154 2.32 -4.54 -3.23
N TYR A 155 2.49 -3.21 -3.29
CA TYR A 155 1.38 -2.27 -3.32
C TYR A 155 0.48 -2.44 -4.55
N VAL A 156 1.07 -2.59 -5.75
CA VAL A 156 0.30 -2.82 -6.99
C VAL A 156 -0.50 -4.12 -6.90
N ASN A 157 0.11 -5.20 -6.42
CA ASN A 157 -0.55 -6.49 -6.27
C ASN A 157 -1.65 -6.44 -5.20
N MET A 158 -1.42 -5.75 -4.08
CA MET A 158 -2.47 -5.47 -3.09
C MET A 158 -3.64 -4.72 -3.70
N MET A 159 -3.39 -3.71 -4.55
CA MET A 159 -4.45 -2.95 -5.23
C MET A 159 -5.22 -3.79 -6.25
N LYS A 160 -4.56 -4.75 -6.93
CA LYS A 160 -5.26 -5.73 -7.79
C LYS A 160 -6.21 -6.59 -6.96
N TYR A 161 -5.74 -7.13 -5.83
CA TYR A 161 -6.55 -7.91 -4.89
C TYR A 161 -7.74 -7.12 -4.38
N LEU A 162 -7.52 -5.91 -3.84
CA LEU A 162 -8.59 -5.06 -3.29
C LEU A 162 -9.67 -4.74 -4.32
N LYS A 163 -9.26 -4.38 -5.56
CA LYS A 163 -10.21 -4.10 -6.65
C LYS A 163 -11.02 -5.34 -7.02
N GLY A 164 -10.36 -6.50 -7.17
CA GLY A 164 -11.01 -7.75 -7.51
C GLY A 164 -12.00 -8.19 -6.42
N GLN A 165 -11.55 -8.28 -5.19
CA GLN A 165 -12.35 -8.74 -4.06
C GLN A 165 -13.54 -7.83 -3.76
N THR A 166 -13.32 -6.50 -3.74
CA THR A 166 -14.41 -5.53 -3.52
C THR A 166 -15.45 -5.59 -4.64
N SER A 167 -15.02 -5.76 -5.90
CA SER A 167 -15.91 -5.87 -7.04
C SER A 167 -16.72 -7.17 -7.01
N SER A 168 -16.10 -8.30 -6.66
CA SER A 168 -16.75 -9.60 -6.52
C SER A 168 -17.82 -9.57 -5.44
N ASN A 169 -17.47 -9.10 -4.23
CA ASN A 169 -18.41 -9.00 -3.11
C ASN A 169 -19.60 -8.08 -3.42
N PHE A 170 -19.33 -6.95 -4.08
CA PHE A 170 -20.41 -6.05 -4.52
C PHE A 170 -21.29 -6.70 -5.58
N GLY A 171 -20.72 -7.46 -6.52
CA GLY A 171 -21.44 -8.25 -7.50
C GLY A 171 -22.36 -9.29 -6.84
N ASN A 172 -21.81 -10.06 -5.91
CA ASN A 172 -22.58 -11.06 -5.13
C ASN A 172 -23.78 -10.44 -4.39
N MET A 173 -23.58 -9.26 -3.78
CA MET A 173 -24.69 -8.54 -3.12
C MET A 173 -25.81 -8.14 -4.09
N ILE A 174 -25.45 -7.60 -5.26
CA ILE A 174 -26.42 -7.23 -6.31
C ILE A 174 -27.14 -8.48 -6.82
N SER A 175 -26.41 -9.56 -7.09
CA SER A 175 -26.97 -10.82 -7.58
C SER A 175 -28.00 -11.39 -6.61
N GLN A 176 -27.71 -11.37 -5.31
CA GLN A 176 -28.63 -11.82 -4.28
C GLN A 176 -29.86 -10.92 -4.18
N MET A 177 -29.67 -9.60 -4.22
CA MET A 177 -30.78 -8.64 -4.15
C MET A 177 -31.74 -8.82 -5.34
N ILE A 178 -31.22 -8.92 -6.56
CA ILE A 178 -32.03 -9.12 -7.76
C ILE A 178 -32.64 -10.53 -7.75
N GLY A 179 -31.85 -11.55 -7.39
CA GLY A 179 -32.30 -12.93 -7.28
C GLY A 179 -33.46 -13.09 -6.30
N ALA A 180 -33.41 -12.43 -5.16
CA ALA A 180 -34.46 -12.46 -4.16
C ALA A 180 -35.83 -11.87 -4.65
N ILE A 181 -35.79 -10.99 -5.66
CA ILE A 181 -37.01 -10.43 -6.28
C ILE A 181 -37.66 -11.44 -7.24
N TRP A 182 -36.82 -12.19 -7.95
CA TRP A 182 -37.27 -13.04 -9.07
C TRP A 182 -37.42 -14.53 -8.71
N ILE A 183 -36.54 -15.02 -7.82
CA ILE A 183 -36.51 -16.42 -7.38
C ILE A 183 -37.36 -16.56 -6.10
N PRO A 184 -38.25 -17.55 -6.00
CA PRO A 184 -39.13 -17.72 -4.84
C PRO A 184 -38.44 -18.34 -3.59
N PHE A 185 -37.10 -18.35 -3.57
CA PHE A 185 -36.30 -18.82 -2.46
C PHE A 185 -35.01 -18.01 -2.39
N ILE A 186 -34.24 -18.10 -1.28
CA ILE A 186 -32.97 -17.43 -1.13
C ILE A 186 -31.96 -18.04 -2.13
N PRO A 187 -31.43 -17.28 -3.11
CA PRO A 187 -30.57 -17.80 -4.16
C PRO A 187 -29.27 -18.44 -3.63
N MET A 188 -28.72 -17.90 -2.57
CA MET A 188 -27.51 -18.39 -1.92
C MET A 188 -27.65 -18.29 -0.40
N GLN A 189 -27.42 -19.40 0.30
CA GLN A 189 -27.38 -19.42 1.75
C GLN A 189 -26.04 -18.87 2.27
N ALA A 190 -26.02 -18.40 3.52
CA ALA A 190 -24.82 -17.82 4.14
C ALA A 190 -23.59 -18.76 4.07
N LEU A 191 -23.80 -20.07 4.27
CA LEU A 191 -22.71 -21.05 4.18
C LEU A 191 -22.13 -21.15 2.75
N GLN A 192 -22.97 -21.04 1.73
CA GLN A 192 -22.53 -21.06 0.33
C GLN A 192 -21.73 -19.82 -0.03
N ILE A 193 -22.13 -18.66 0.50
CA ILE A 193 -21.39 -17.40 0.30
C ILE A 193 -20.01 -17.49 0.95
N ILE A 194 -19.92 -17.96 2.20
CA ILE A 194 -18.67 -18.16 2.91
C ILE A 194 -17.76 -19.13 2.13
N LEU A 195 -18.30 -20.23 1.62
CA LEU A 195 -17.54 -21.18 0.84
C LEU A 195 -17.01 -20.56 -0.47
N LEU A 196 -17.85 -19.76 -1.15
CA LEU A 196 -17.45 -19.03 -2.35
C LEU A 196 -16.31 -18.04 -2.06
N ASP A 197 -16.43 -17.29 -0.96
CA ASP A 197 -15.40 -16.34 -0.53
C ASP A 197 -14.07 -17.05 -0.23
N ILE A 198 -14.11 -18.18 0.49
CA ILE A 198 -12.91 -19.00 0.76
C ILE A 198 -12.25 -19.49 -0.55
N ILE A 199 -13.04 -19.98 -1.51
CA ILE A 199 -12.51 -20.44 -2.81
C ILE A 199 -11.88 -19.27 -3.56
N THR A 200 -12.51 -18.11 -3.53
CA THR A 200 -12.01 -16.89 -4.16
C THR A 200 -10.71 -16.44 -3.50
N ASP A 201 -10.63 -16.43 -2.16
CA ASP A 201 -9.43 -16.03 -1.41
C ASP A 201 -8.26 -16.97 -1.69
N VAL A 202 -8.49 -18.29 -1.73
CA VAL A 202 -7.47 -19.26 -2.13
C VAL A 202 -6.97 -18.99 -3.56
N SER A 203 -7.86 -18.67 -4.49
CA SER A 203 -7.49 -18.31 -5.86
C SER A 203 -6.70 -17.02 -5.92
N CYS A 204 -7.07 -16.02 -5.12
CA CYS A 204 -6.40 -14.72 -5.03
C CYS A 204 -5.04 -14.80 -4.31
N SER A 205 -4.75 -15.88 -3.57
CA SER A 205 -3.46 -16.07 -2.89
C SER A 205 -2.26 -16.11 -3.84
N MET A 206 -2.47 -16.28 -5.13
CA MET A 206 -1.44 -16.21 -6.18
C MET A 206 -1.14 -14.79 -6.67
N ILE A 207 -1.97 -13.80 -6.35
CA ILE A 207 -1.78 -12.40 -6.79
C ILE A 207 -0.44 -11.78 -6.32
N PRO A 208 0.08 -12.05 -5.10
CA PRO A 208 1.38 -11.53 -4.68
C PRO A 208 2.55 -11.95 -5.58
N PHE A 209 2.42 -13.07 -6.30
CA PHE A 209 3.45 -13.59 -7.22
C PHE A 209 3.24 -13.09 -8.67
N ASP A 210 2.23 -12.27 -8.90
CA ASP A 210 1.95 -11.74 -10.24
C ASP A 210 2.98 -10.67 -10.64
N SER A 211 3.30 -10.64 -11.92
CA SER A 211 4.23 -9.65 -12.47
C SER A 211 3.61 -8.25 -12.47
N VAL A 212 4.43 -7.26 -12.21
CA VAL A 212 4.04 -5.86 -12.20
C VAL A 212 4.73 -5.13 -13.33
N ASP A 213 3.96 -4.34 -14.08
CA ASP A 213 4.49 -3.51 -15.16
C ASP A 213 5.52 -2.50 -14.63
N GLU A 214 6.64 -2.34 -15.34
CA GLU A 214 7.70 -1.41 -14.98
C GLU A 214 7.21 0.03 -14.80
N ARG A 215 6.20 0.45 -15.58
CA ARG A 215 5.59 1.78 -15.45
C ARG A 215 5.02 2.05 -14.06
N ASN A 216 4.45 1.03 -13.44
CA ASN A 216 3.86 1.12 -12.10
C ASN A 216 4.92 1.13 -10.98
N ILE A 217 6.16 0.73 -11.31
CA ILE A 217 7.29 0.74 -10.38
C ILE A 217 8.04 2.07 -10.43
N MET A 218 8.12 2.69 -11.63
CA MET A 218 8.88 3.93 -11.85
C MET A 218 8.36 5.14 -11.08
N GLN A 219 7.05 5.19 -10.81
CA GLN A 219 6.43 6.32 -10.12
C GLN A 219 5.65 5.84 -8.90
N PRO A 220 5.62 6.61 -7.80
CA PRO A 220 4.77 6.30 -6.66
C PRO A 220 3.31 6.32 -7.07
N LEU A 221 2.54 5.33 -6.62
CA LEU A 221 1.11 5.24 -6.85
C LEU A 221 0.37 5.71 -5.60
N ASP A 222 -0.53 6.68 -5.77
CA ASP A 222 -1.37 7.15 -4.69
C ASP A 222 -2.53 6.17 -4.41
N PHE A 223 -2.81 5.95 -3.13
CA PHE A 223 -3.99 5.22 -2.70
C PHE A 223 -5.24 6.01 -3.02
N SER A 224 -6.03 5.52 -3.96
CA SER A 224 -7.24 6.19 -4.40
C SER A 224 -8.49 5.32 -4.19
N VAL A 225 -9.22 5.61 -3.12
CA VAL A 225 -10.55 5.02 -2.87
C VAL A 225 -11.50 5.24 -4.07
N LYS A 226 -11.34 6.36 -4.77
CA LYS A 226 -12.14 6.68 -5.97
C LYS A 226 -11.91 5.65 -7.09
N GLN A 227 -10.67 5.19 -7.28
CA GLN A 227 -10.36 4.16 -8.28
C GLN A 227 -10.98 2.81 -7.91
N ILE A 228 -10.89 2.39 -6.64
CA ILE A 228 -11.50 1.15 -6.16
C ILE A 228 -13.02 1.21 -6.36
N ARG A 229 -13.65 2.30 -5.94
CA ARG A 229 -15.09 2.51 -6.09
C ARG A 229 -15.53 2.51 -7.55
N SER A 230 -14.80 3.21 -8.43
CA SER A 230 -15.11 3.22 -9.87
C SER A 230 -15.02 1.83 -10.47
N PHE A 231 -14.01 1.07 -10.11
CA PHE A 231 -13.84 -0.32 -10.55
C PHE A 231 -14.97 -1.22 -10.04
N MET A 232 -15.33 -1.11 -8.77
CA MET A 232 -16.43 -1.85 -8.14
C MET A 232 -17.77 -1.61 -8.83
N PHE A 233 -18.12 -0.35 -9.13
CA PHE A 233 -19.37 -0.01 -9.82
C PHE A 233 -19.38 -0.40 -11.30
N ALA A 234 -18.22 -0.52 -11.94
CA ALA A 234 -18.13 -0.98 -13.33
C ALA A 234 -18.22 -2.50 -13.44
N PHE A 235 -17.43 -3.23 -12.66
CA PHE A 235 -17.27 -4.68 -12.79
C PHE A 235 -18.20 -5.49 -11.88
N GLY A 236 -18.67 -4.95 -10.76
CA GLY A 236 -19.62 -5.62 -9.89
C GLY A 236 -20.94 -5.98 -10.59
N PRO A 237 -21.64 -5.01 -11.24
CA PRO A 237 -22.85 -5.32 -12.02
C PRO A 237 -22.59 -6.28 -13.19
N LEU A 238 -21.42 -6.24 -13.82
CA LEU A 238 -21.05 -7.18 -14.88
C LEU A 238 -20.97 -8.62 -14.34
N SER A 239 -20.34 -8.81 -13.18
CA SER A 239 -20.32 -10.11 -12.48
C SER A 239 -21.76 -10.57 -12.14
N SER A 240 -22.59 -9.67 -11.62
CA SER A 240 -23.99 -9.97 -11.30
C SER A 240 -24.80 -10.44 -12.51
N CYS A 241 -24.52 -9.92 -13.71
CA CYS A 241 -25.18 -10.41 -14.93
C CYS A 241 -24.85 -11.88 -15.22
N ILE A 242 -23.61 -12.30 -14.97
CA ILE A 242 -23.18 -13.69 -15.16
C ILE A 242 -23.88 -14.58 -14.12
N ASP A 243 -23.97 -14.13 -12.86
CA ASP A 243 -24.67 -14.86 -11.82
C ASP A 243 -26.15 -15.04 -12.14
N MET A 244 -26.82 -13.99 -12.65
CA MET A 244 -28.21 -14.06 -13.08
C MET A 244 -28.41 -15.08 -14.19
N ILE A 245 -27.54 -15.12 -15.18
CA ILE A 245 -27.57 -16.13 -16.25
C ILE A 245 -27.38 -17.52 -15.65
N THR A 246 -26.48 -17.68 -14.71
CA THR A 246 -26.23 -18.96 -14.02
C THR A 246 -27.46 -19.39 -13.23
N PHE A 247 -28.09 -18.51 -12.45
CA PHE A 247 -29.32 -18.81 -11.72
C PHE A 247 -30.46 -19.19 -12.66
N ALA A 248 -30.63 -18.46 -13.75
CA ALA A 248 -31.64 -18.77 -14.75
C ALA A 248 -31.38 -20.17 -15.39
N PHE A 249 -30.13 -20.44 -15.75
CA PHE A 249 -29.76 -21.74 -16.32
C PHE A 249 -30.02 -22.91 -15.33
N LEU A 250 -29.61 -22.75 -14.08
CA LEU A 250 -29.86 -23.75 -13.05
C LEU A 250 -31.35 -23.97 -12.83
N MET A 251 -32.15 -22.89 -12.80
CA MET A 251 -33.57 -22.97 -12.54
C MET A 251 -34.37 -23.58 -13.70
N TYR A 252 -34.07 -23.18 -14.95
CA TYR A 252 -34.88 -23.58 -16.10
C TYR A 252 -34.38 -24.85 -16.81
N PHE A 253 -33.08 -25.17 -16.72
CA PHE A 253 -32.50 -26.31 -17.43
C PHE A 253 -32.06 -27.44 -16.51
N ILE A 254 -31.35 -27.17 -15.43
CA ILE A 254 -30.80 -28.20 -14.55
C ILE A 254 -31.87 -28.75 -13.61
N SER A 255 -32.63 -27.87 -12.99
CA SER A 255 -33.68 -28.32 -12.03
C SER A 255 -34.71 -29.28 -12.65
N PRO A 256 -35.27 -29.03 -13.85
CA PRO A 256 -36.14 -29.99 -14.51
C PRO A 256 -35.48 -31.33 -14.87
N LEU A 257 -34.20 -31.32 -15.28
CA LEU A 257 -33.46 -32.55 -15.61
C LEU A 257 -33.20 -33.43 -14.39
N MET A 258 -32.90 -32.81 -13.24
CA MET A 258 -32.73 -33.53 -11.99
C MET A 258 -34.06 -34.18 -11.54
N VAL A 259 -35.17 -33.47 -11.75
CA VAL A 259 -36.52 -33.90 -11.45
C VAL A 259 -36.94 -35.12 -12.30
N VAL A 260 -36.67 -35.11 -13.61
CA VAL A 260 -37.00 -36.22 -14.52
C VAL A 260 -36.20 -37.48 -14.19
N ASN A 261 -34.98 -37.38 -13.72
CA ASN A 261 -34.18 -38.54 -13.31
C ASN A 261 -34.60 -39.18 -11.97
N MET A 262 -35.39 -38.49 -11.16
CA MET A 262 -35.84 -39.02 -9.86
C MET A 262 -37.17 -39.81 -9.92
N ASN A 263 -37.71 -40.09 -11.09
CA ASN A 263 -38.90 -40.95 -11.34
C ASN A 263 -40.14 -40.62 -10.48
N SER A 264 -40.32 -39.42 -10.04
CA SER A 264 -41.46 -39.00 -9.27
C SER A 264 -42.25 -37.94 -10.04
N THR A 265 -43.35 -38.37 -10.62
CA THR A 265 -44.41 -37.56 -11.23
C THR A 265 -44.99 -36.58 -10.22
N GLY A 266 -44.80 -35.28 -10.46
CA GLY A 266 -45.55 -34.21 -9.79
C GLY A 266 -45.10 -33.79 -8.39
N ASP A 267 -44.39 -34.64 -7.65
CA ASP A 267 -44.01 -34.38 -6.26
C ASP A 267 -42.60 -33.79 -6.05
N THR A 268 -41.87 -33.58 -7.10
CA THR A 268 -40.44 -33.23 -7.00
C THR A 268 -40.18 -31.79 -6.67
N ILE A 269 -41.06 -30.87 -7.09
CA ILE A 269 -41.02 -29.49 -6.59
C ILE A 269 -41.39 -29.49 -5.12
N ASN A 270 -42.43 -30.25 -4.75
CA ASN A 270 -42.82 -30.45 -3.36
C ASN A 270 -41.72 -31.17 -2.54
N TRP A 271 -41.02 -32.15 -3.09
CA TRP A 271 -39.91 -32.78 -2.40
C TRP A 271 -38.75 -31.79 -2.18
N ALA A 272 -38.38 -30.97 -3.14
CA ALA A 272 -37.34 -29.94 -2.99
C ALA A 272 -37.76 -28.90 -1.92
N PHE A 273 -39.03 -28.58 -1.85
CA PHE A 273 -39.60 -27.74 -0.76
C PHE A 273 -39.68 -28.49 0.57
N GLN A 274 -40.06 -29.77 0.61
CA GLN A 274 -40.19 -30.58 1.82
C GLN A 274 -38.88 -31.12 2.37
N SER A 275 -37.86 -31.33 1.53
CA SER A 275 -36.53 -31.83 1.94
C SER A 275 -35.69 -30.78 2.66
N GLY A 276 -36.16 -29.56 2.81
CA GLY A 276 -35.42 -28.48 3.44
C GLY A 276 -34.31 -27.88 2.56
N MET A 277 -34.14 -28.36 1.31
CA MET A 277 -33.22 -27.78 0.37
C MET A 277 -33.67 -26.38 -0.07
N PHE A 278 -35.00 -26.12 0.02
CA PHE A 278 -35.64 -24.84 -0.24
C PHE A 278 -36.67 -24.53 0.85
N ASN A 279 -36.29 -24.60 2.12
CA ASN A 279 -37.21 -24.32 3.21
C ASN A 279 -37.46 -22.80 3.31
N TRP A 280 -38.42 -22.31 2.57
CA TRP A 280 -39.01 -20.97 2.75
C TRP A 280 -40.41 -21.10 3.31
N ASN A 281 -40.58 -20.89 4.61
CA ASN A 281 -41.87 -20.76 5.24
C ASN A 281 -42.16 -19.27 5.45
N TRP A 282 -42.90 -18.66 4.54
CA TRP A 282 -43.32 -17.26 4.62
C TRP A 282 -44.21 -16.95 5.83
N ALA A 283 -44.69 -17.97 6.51
CA ALA A 283 -45.61 -17.84 7.63
C ALA A 283 -44.91 -17.72 9.00
N GLU A 284 -43.58 -17.90 9.07
CA GLU A 284 -42.82 -17.90 10.33
C GLU A 284 -41.75 -16.79 10.43
N THR A 285 -41.65 -15.86 9.46
CA THR A 285 -40.87 -14.63 9.54
C THR A 285 -41.77 -13.41 9.49
#